data_c174bcf37085f49b502d034636cffeca
#
_entry.id   c174bcf37085f49b502d034636cffeca
#
_cell.length_a   1.000
_cell.length_b   1.000
_cell.length_c   1.000
_cell.angle_alpha   90.00
_cell.angle_beta   90.00
_cell.angle_gamma   90.00
#
_symmetry.space_group_name_H-M   'P 1'
#
loop_
_entity.id
_entity.type
_entity.pdbx_description
1 polymer ?
#
loop_
_entity_poly.entity_id
_entity_poly.type
_entity_poly.pdbx_seq_one_letter_code
_entity_poly.pdbx_strand_id
1 'polypeptide(L)'
;GHLIGDEGSGYALGRDALAAVARAWDGWGKKTLLSRLLAEEMELDDQKKIISYTYGGDKSRIAALAPLVEQAAGQGDAVALEIIRDNAVKMTGLVGAVARQLGIKAGKVAMLGGLLEHDTKLRETFVAEMGRQYPALTCTEPEQDAAAGALMLAKEML
;
A
#
# COMPACT_ATOMS: atom_id res chain seq x y z
N GLY A 1 -5.42 9.21 9.98
CA GLY A 1 -4.11 8.64 10.34
C GLY A 1 -4.07 7.13 10.20
N HIS A 2 -2.90 6.55 10.29
CA HIS A 2 -2.62 5.14 9.91
C HIS A 2 -3.43 4.06 10.65
N LEU A 3 -4.01 4.36 11.82
CA LEU A 3 -4.84 3.41 12.56
C LEU A 3 -6.25 3.24 11.99
N ILE A 4 -6.78 4.26 11.30
CA ILE A 4 -8.16 4.29 10.81
C ILE A 4 -8.26 4.56 9.30
N GLY A 5 -7.14 4.71 8.61
CA GLY A 5 -7.02 4.96 7.18
C GLY A 5 -5.60 4.63 6.72
N ASP A 6 -5.12 5.31 5.66
CA ASP A 6 -3.78 5.14 5.08
C ASP A 6 -3.69 3.95 4.10
N GLU A 7 -4.81 3.61 3.46
CA GLU A 7 -4.90 2.53 2.49
C GLU A 7 -3.89 2.72 1.35
N GLY A 8 -3.22 1.64 0.97
CA GLY A 8 -2.17 1.65 -0.06
C GLY A 8 -0.81 2.15 0.43
N SER A 9 -0.69 2.57 1.69
CA SER A 9 0.61 2.90 2.26
C SER A 9 1.43 1.67 2.59
N GLY A 10 2.76 1.83 2.73
CA GLY A 10 3.62 0.75 3.22
C GLY A 10 3.18 0.24 4.60
N TYR A 11 2.66 1.13 5.46
CA TYR A 11 2.09 0.73 6.74
C TYR A 11 0.88 -0.19 6.58
N ALA A 12 -0.05 0.13 5.69
CA ALA A 12 -1.23 -0.69 5.45
C ALA A 12 -0.84 -2.09 4.95
N LEU A 13 0.08 -2.16 3.96
CA LEU A 13 0.59 -3.44 3.46
C LEU A 13 1.28 -4.25 4.57
N GLY A 14 2.17 -3.65 5.35
CA GLY A 14 2.88 -4.31 6.45
C GLY A 14 1.94 -4.78 7.56
N ARG A 15 0.98 -3.96 7.96
CA ARG A 15 -0.05 -4.32 8.94
C ARG A 15 -0.88 -5.52 8.47
N ASP A 16 -1.32 -5.50 7.21
CA ASP A 16 -2.15 -6.55 6.65
C ASP A 16 -1.35 -7.86 6.50
N ALA A 17 -0.02 -7.78 6.21
CA ALA A 17 0.88 -8.91 6.19
C ALA A 17 1.05 -9.54 7.59
N LEU A 18 1.33 -8.74 8.62
CA LEU A 18 1.43 -9.23 10.00
C LEU A 18 0.14 -9.91 10.45
N ALA A 19 -1.01 -9.30 10.14
CA ALA A 19 -2.31 -9.87 10.46
C ALA A 19 -2.57 -11.20 9.71
N ALA A 20 -2.15 -11.30 8.44
CA ALA A 20 -2.29 -12.53 7.65
C ALA A 20 -1.41 -13.66 8.21
N VAL A 21 -0.17 -13.35 8.58
CA VAL A 21 0.76 -14.34 9.17
C VAL A 21 0.27 -14.79 10.55
N ALA A 22 -0.19 -13.88 11.40
CA ALA A 22 -0.77 -14.25 12.68
C ALA A 22 -1.95 -15.22 12.51
N ARG A 23 -2.88 -14.92 11.60
CA ARG A 23 -4.02 -15.81 11.28
C ARG A 23 -3.58 -17.18 10.75
N ALA A 24 -2.52 -17.22 9.94
CA ALA A 24 -1.98 -18.50 9.42
C ALA A 24 -1.40 -19.37 10.56
N TRP A 25 -0.69 -18.76 11.50
CA TRP A 25 -0.16 -19.48 12.68
C TRP A 25 -1.24 -19.90 13.68
N ASP A 26 -2.31 -19.14 13.81
CA ASP A 26 -3.50 -19.50 14.60
C ASP A 26 -4.34 -20.63 13.95
N GLY A 27 -4.01 -21.03 12.72
CA GLY A 27 -4.62 -22.16 12.04
C GLY A 27 -5.96 -21.89 11.35
N TRP A 28 -6.41 -20.62 11.27
CA TRP A 28 -7.64 -20.25 10.56
C TRP A 28 -7.41 -19.38 9.32
N GLY A 29 -6.18 -18.89 9.11
CA GLY A 29 -5.77 -18.19 7.91
C GLY A 29 -5.14 -19.10 6.86
N LYS A 30 -4.99 -18.58 5.63
CA LYS A 30 -4.28 -19.28 4.54
C LYS A 30 -2.78 -19.31 4.84
N LYS A 31 -2.11 -20.41 4.48
CA LYS A 31 -0.64 -20.46 4.46
C LYS A 31 -0.11 -19.43 3.45
N THR A 32 0.99 -18.78 3.79
CA THR A 32 1.57 -17.70 2.98
C THR A 32 3.10 -17.72 3.04
N LEU A 33 3.74 -17.34 1.95
CA LEU A 33 5.17 -17.11 1.85
C LEU A 33 5.64 -16.00 2.81
N LEU A 34 4.75 -15.05 3.15
CA LEU A 34 5.04 -13.98 4.12
C LEU A 34 5.53 -14.52 5.46
N SER A 35 5.01 -15.66 5.94
CA SER A 35 5.46 -16.27 7.20
C SER A 35 6.95 -16.62 7.16
N ARG A 36 7.45 -17.12 6.02
CA ARG A 36 8.86 -17.44 5.83
C ARG A 36 9.70 -16.16 5.68
N LEU A 37 9.27 -15.23 4.84
CA LEU A 37 10.02 -13.99 4.61
C LEU A 37 10.15 -13.14 5.89
N LEU A 38 9.09 -13.05 6.69
CA LEU A 38 9.15 -12.35 7.98
C LEU A 38 10.11 -13.03 8.96
N ALA A 39 10.17 -14.37 8.98
CA ALA A 39 11.09 -15.10 9.81
C ALA A 39 12.56 -14.92 9.35
N GLU A 40 12.82 -15.05 8.06
CA GLU A 40 14.18 -15.04 7.47
C GLU A 40 14.78 -13.62 7.48
N GLU A 41 14.00 -12.58 7.15
CA GLU A 41 14.54 -11.24 6.94
C GLU A 41 14.32 -10.29 8.14
N MET A 42 13.34 -10.59 9.00
CA MET A 42 12.98 -9.72 10.13
C MET A 42 13.05 -10.44 11.48
N GLU A 43 13.45 -11.70 11.50
CA GLU A 43 13.48 -12.56 12.71
C GLU A 43 12.10 -12.68 13.41
N LEU A 44 11.02 -12.47 12.65
CA LEU A 44 9.64 -12.57 13.14
C LEU A 44 9.09 -13.97 12.88
N ASP A 45 9.50 -14.94 13.71
CA ASP A 45 9.25 -16.36 13.55
C ASP A 45 8.21 -16.93 14.54
N ASP A 46 7.70 -16.09 15.46
CA ASP A 46 6.62 -16.45 16.38
C ASP A 46 5.66 -15.29 16.67
N GLN A 47 4.52 -15.60 17.29
CA GLN A 47 3.48 -14.61 17.62
C GLN A 47 3.95 -13.55 18.61
N LYS A 48 4.80 -13.90 19.60
CA LYS A 48 5.29 -12.93 20.59
C LYS A 48 6.17 -11.89 19.94
N LYS A 49 7.01 -12.31 18.98
CA LYS A 49 7.87 -11.42 18.21
C LYS A 49 7.05 -10.47 17.34
N ILE A 50 6.00 -10.97 16.65
CA ILE A 50 5.09 -10.12 15.88
C ILE A 50 4.40 -9.09 16.78
N ILE A 51 3.89 -9.49 17.94
CA ILE A 51 3.26 -8.58 18.89
C ILE A 51 4.26 -7.51 19.35
N SER A 52 5.45 -7.93 19.79
CA SER A 52 6.49 -7.00 20.25
C SER A 52 6.93 -6.05 19.12
N TYR A 53 7.03 -6.55 17.90
CA TYR A 53 7.36 -5.76 16.72
C TYR A 53 6.28 -4.73 16.42
N THR A 54 5.02 -5.11 16.48
CA THR A 54 3.87 -4.25 16.18
C THR A 54 3.72 -3.11 17.19
N TYR A 55 3.89 -3.41 18.49
CA TYR A 55 3.67 -2.43 19.56
C TYR A 55 4.94 -1.75 20.06
N GLY A 56 6.11 -2.25 19.71
CA GLY A 56 7.40 -1.78 20.23
C GLY A 56 8.08 -0.68 19.40
N GLY A 57 7.40 -0.10 18.42
CA GLY A 57 7.98 0.94 17.56
C GLY A 57 6.94 1.85 16.91
N ASP A 58 7.42 2.73 16.05
CA ASP A 58 6.57 3.63 15.29
C ASP A 58 6.03 2.95 14.00
N LYS A 59 5.19 3.70 13.28
CA LYS A 59 4.57 3.22 12.03
C LYS A 59 5.58 2.88 10.92
N SER A 60 6.77 3.49 10.93
CA SER A 60 7.78 3.26 9.89
C SER A 60 8.34 1.85 9.93
N ARG A 61 8.41 1.25 11.12
CA ARG A 61 8.76 -0.16 11.32
C ARG A 61 7.83 -1.12 10.58
N ILE A 62 6.53 -0.89 10.72
CA ILE A 62 5.53 -1.70 10.02
C ILE A 62 5.55 -1.42 8.52
N ALA A 63 5.72 -0.15 8.12
CA ALA A 63 5.84 0.23 6.72
C ALA A 63 7.06 -0.42 6.03
N ALA A 64 8.14 -0.68 6.77
CA ALA A 64 9.34 -1.36 6.26
C ALA A 64 9.08 -2.82 5.80
N LEU A 65 7.93 -3.40 6.14
CA LEU A 65 7.53 -4.74 5.68
C LEU A 65 6.90 -4.74 4.28
N ALA A 66 6.55 -3.59 3.72
CA ALA A 66 5.92 -3.52 2.40
C ALA A 66 6.74 -4.17 1.28
N PRO A 67 8.08 -4.04 1.22
CA PRO A 67 8.89 -4.76 0.23
C PRO A 67 8.73 -6.28 0.28
N LEU A 68 8.53 -6.86 1.47
CA LEU A 68 8.31 -8.31 1.61
C LEU A 68 6.94 -8.74 1.05
N VAL A 69 5.93 -7.86 1.15
CA VAL A 69 4.62 -8.10 0.52
C VAL A 69 4.76 -8.09 -1.00
N GLU A 70 5.47 -7.11 -1.55
CA GLU A 70 5.76 -7.01 -2.99
C GLU A 70 6.56 -8.23 -3.47
N GLN A 71 7.58 -8.64 -2.72
CA GLN A 71 8.38 -9.83 -3.02
C GLN A 71 7.54 -11.12 -3.04
N ALA A 72 6.70 -11.33 -2.03
CA ALA A 72 5.81 -12.49 -1.96
C ALA A 72 4.79 -12.48 -3.11
N ALA A 73 4.21 -11.33 -3.42
CA ALA A 73 3.28 -11.18 -4.54
C ALA A 73 3.96 -11.44 -5.88
N GLY A 74 5.19 -10.95 -6.07
CA GLY A 74 6.01 -11.23 -7.26
C GLY A 74 6.33 -12.71 -7.45
N GLN A 75 6.35 -13.50 -6.36
CA GLN A 75 6.49 -14.96 -6.37
C GLN A 75 5.15 -15.71 -6.47
N GLY A 76 4.03 -15.00 -6.64
CA GLY A 76 2.70 -15.58 -6.82
C GLY A 76 2.00 -16.00 -5.53
N ASP A 77 2.44 -15.51 -4.35
CA ASP A 77 1.75 -15.81 -3.09
C ASP A 77 0.34 -15.21 -3.10
N ALA A 78 -0.66 -16.08 -2.95
CA ALA A 78 -2.07 -15.69 -3.07
C ALA A 78 -2.51 -14.71 -1.98
N VAL A 79 -1.93 -14.77 -0.77
CA VAL A 79 -2.26 -13.90 0.34
C VAL A 79 -1.67 -12.51 0.10
N ALA A 80 -0.41 -12.43 -0.34
CA ALA A 80 0.22 -11.17 -0.68
C ALA A 80 -0.48 -10.46 -1.87
N LEU A 81 -0.88 -11.21 -2.89
CA LEU A 81 -1.68 -10.69 -4.01
C LEU A 81 -3.06 -10.19 -3.55
N GLU A 82 -3.72 -10.86 -2.59
CA GLU A 82 -4.97 -10.43 -2.00
C GLU A 82 -4.78 -9.10 -1.22
N ILE A 83 -3.73 -8.99 -0.41
CA ILE A 83 -3.37 -7.75 0.31
C ILE A 83 -3.17 -6.58 -0.65
N ILE A 84 -2.39 -6.78 -1.71
CA ILE A 84 -2.14 -5.75 -2.73
C ILE A 84 -3.43 -5.33 -3.42
N ARG A 85 -4.24 -6.30 -3.86
CA ARG A 85 -5.50 -6.03 -4.52
C ARG A 85 -6.46 -5.24 -3.64
N ASP A 86 -6.63 -5.65 -2.37
CA ASP A 86 -7.55 -4.97 -1.45
C ASP A 86 -7.13 -3.53 -1.20
N ASN A 87 -5.83 -3.27 -1.06
CA ASN A 87 -5.30 -1.93 -0.91
C ASN A 87 -5.48 -1.10 -2.20
N ALA A 88 -5.21 -1.66 -3.38
CA ALA A 88 -5.42 -0.99 -4.66
C ALA A 88 -6.90 -0.62 -4.89
N VAL A 89 -7.84 -1.51 -4.56
CA VAL A 89 -9.29 -1.25 -4.65
C VAL A 89 -9.71 -0.11 -3.72
N LYS A 90 -9.22 -0.09 -2.48
CA LYS A 90 -9.49 0.99 -1.53
C LYS A 90 -8.94 2.33 -2.02
N MET A 91 -7.69 2.36 -2.51
CA MET A 91 -7.08 3.56 -3.12
C MET A 91 -7.91 4.07 -4.30
N THR A 92 -8.35 3.19 -5.19
CA THR A 92 -9.23 3.54 -6.32
C THR A 92 -10.54 4.16 -5.81
N GLY A 93 -11.10 3.61 -4.73
CA GLY A 93 -12.28 4.18 -4.07
C GLY A 93 -12.07 5.60 -3.54
N LEU A 94 -10.89 5.87 -2.95
CA LEU A 94 -10.51 7.21 -2.48
C LEU A 94 -10.42 8.21 -3.64
N VAL A 95 -9.77 7.85 -4.74
CA VAL A 95 -9.72 8.70 -5.96
C VAL A 95 -11.13 8.99 -6.47
N GLY A 96 -11.98 7.96 -6.55
CA GLY A 96 -13.36 8.14 -6.98
C GLY A 96 -14.18 9.03 -6.05
N ALA A 97 -13.94 8.97 -4.73
CA ALA A 97 -14.61 9.85 -3.77
C ALA A 97 -14.21 11.32 -3.99
N VAL A 98 -12.92 11.60 -4.14
CA VAL A 98 -12.40 12.96 -4.43
C VAL A 98 -12.93 13.46 -5.78
N ALA A 99 -12.88 12.65 -6.82
CA ALA A 99 -13.39 13.02 -8.14
C ALA A 99 -14.88 13.40 -8.11
N ARG A 100 -15.70 12.64 -7.37
CA ARG A 100 -17.13 12.98 -7.18
C ARG A 100 -17.33 14.26 -6.41
N GLN A 101 -16.60 14.48 -5.31
CA GLN A 101 -16.71 15.71 -4.51
C GLN A 101 -16.34 16.95 -5.29
N LEU A 102 -15.34 16.86 -6.17
CA LEU A 102 -14.86 17.98 -6.99
C LEU A 102 -15.57 18.10 -8.35
N GLY A 103 -16.49 17.20 -8.67
CA GLY A 103 -17.18 17.18 -9.96
C GLY A 103 -16.28 16.83 -11.15
N ILE A 104 -15.11 16.20 -10.90
CA ILE A 104 -14.14 15.79 -11.94
C ILE A 104 -14.64 14.52 -12.63
N LYS A 105 -14.93 14.62 -13.92
CA LYS A 105 -15.41 13.50 -14.74
C LYS A 105 -14.30 12.83 -15.57
N ALA A 106 -13.25 13.59 -15.90
CA ALA A 106 -12.09 13.12 -16.66
C ALA A 106 -10.86 13.94 -16.27
N GLY A 107 -9.68 13.36 -16.40
CA GLY A 107 -8.43 14.06 -16.07
C GLY A 107 -7.28 13.14 -15.73
N LYS A 108 -6.22 13.73 -15.17
CA LYS A 108 -5.01 13.02 -14.76
C LYS A 108 -5.03 12.76 -13.25
N VAL A 109 -4.51 11.61 -12.83
CA VAL A 109 -4.26 11.22 -11.45
C VAL A 109 -2.76 11.00 -11.31
N ALA A 110 -2.06 11.95 -10.68
CA ALA A 110 -0.63 11.83 -10.44
C ALA A 110 -0.36 10.78 -9.35
N MET A 111 0.55 9.85 -9.62
CA MET A 111 0.96 8.79 -8.71
C MET A 111 2.22 9.22 -7.96
N LEU A 112 2.12 9.41 -6.65
CA LEU A 112 3.20 9.87 -5.78
C LEU A 112 3.44 8.88 -4.64
N GLY A 113 4.69 8.81 -4.18
CA GLY A 113 5.11 7.96 -3.07
C GLY A 113 5.76 6.66 -3.51
N GLY A 114 6.70 6.15 -2.73
CA GLY A 114 7.62 5.08 -3.13
C GLY A 114 6.97 3.80 -3.69
N LEU A 115 5.76 3.45 -3.26
CA LEU A 115 5.04 2.29 -3.81
C LEU A 115 4.33 2.57 -5.15
N LEU A 116 4.13 3.84 -5.52
CA LEU A 116 3.49 4.22 -6.78
C LEU A 116 4.48 4.79 -7.81
N GLU A 117 5.66 5.23 -7.37
CA GLU A 117 6.72 5.75 -8.24
C GLU A 117 7.63 4.65 -8.81
N HIS A 118 7.61 3.46 -8.22
CA HIS A 118 8.39 2.30 -8.66
C HIS A 118 7.47 1.23 -9.29
N ASP A 119 8.08 0.31 -10.05
CA ASP A 119 7.38 -0.81 -10.67
C ASP A 119 7.01 -1.88 -9.63
N THR A 120 5.98 -1.58 -8.83
CA THR A 120 5.46 -2.47 -7.80
C THR A 120 4.18 -3.18 -8.26
N LYS A 121 3.85 -4.29 -7.63
CA LYS A 121 2.57 -4.98 -7.86
C LYS A 121 1.38 -4.12 -7.41
N LEU A 122 1.55 -3.31 -6.37
CA LEU A 122 0.52 -2.36 -5.94
C LEU A 122 0.23 -1.34 -7.04
N ARG A 123 1.27 -0.72 -7.63
CA ARG A 123 1.10 0.21 -8.76
C ARG A 123 0.40 -0.42 -9.95
N GLU A 124 0.89 -1.59 -10.40
CA GLU A 124 0.29 -2.34 -11.49
C GLU A 124 -1.20 -2.59 -11.26
N THR A 125 -1.53 -3.09 -10.06
CA THR A 125 -2.90 -3.42 -9.68
C THR A 125 -3.78 -2.16 -9.55
N PHE A 126 -3.26 -1.08 -8.97
CA PHE A 126 -3.96 0.19 -8.85
C PHE A 126 -4.29 0.80 -10.21
N VAL A 127 -3.33 0.84 -11.15
CA VAL A 127 -3.54 1.34 -12.51
C VAL A 127 -4.60 0.51 -13.24
N ALA A 128 -4.56 -0.81 -13.10
CA ALA A 128 -5.57 -1.70 -13.68
C ALA A 128 -6.97 -1.45 -13.09
N GLU A 129 -7.09 -1.28 -11.77
CA GLU A 129 -8.37 -0.98 -11.11
C GLU A 129 -8.90 0.40 -11.49
N MET A 130 -8.05 1.41 -11.60
CA MET A 130 -8.42 2.73 -12.09
C MET A 130 -8.97 2.66 -13.52
N GLY A 131 -8.29 1.97 -14.41
CA GLY A 131 -8.77 1.78 -15.79
C GLY A 131 -10.11 1.05 -15.87
N ARG A 132 -10.36 0.10 -14.96
CA ARG A 132 -11.63 -0.64 -14.87
C ARG A 132 -12.78 0.20 -14.32
N GLN A 133 -12.55 0.97 -13.26
CA GLN A 133 -13.61 1.69 -12.53
C GLN A 133 -13.80 3.13 -13.00
N TYR A 134 -12.74 3.78 -13.43
CA TYR A 134 -12.71 5.19 -13.82
C TYR A 134 -11.90 5.41 -15.11
N PRO A 135 -12.33 4.84 -16.25
CA PRO A 135 -11.55 4.86 -17.51
C PRO A 135 -11.27 6.26 -18.07
N ALA A 136 -12.01 7.28 -17.61
CA ALA A 136 -11.77 8.68 -17.97
C ALA A 136 -10.75 9.40 -17.08
N LEU A 137 -10.27 8.74 -16.02
CA LEU A 137 -9.20 9.23 -15.15
C LEU A 137 -7.91 8.45 -15.45
N THR A 138 -6.92 9.15 -15.99
CA THR A 138 -5.66 8.52 -16.43
C THR A 138 -4.59 8.66 -15.36
N CYS A 139 -4.04 7.55 -14.89
CA CYS A 139 -2.87 7.55 -14.01
C CYS A 139 -1.65 8.06 -14.77
N THR A 140 -0.89 8.97 -14.17
CA THR A 140 0.31 9.59 -14.77
C THR A 140 1.43 9.71 -13.73
N GLU A 141 2.66 9.81 -14.23
CA GLU A 141 3.76 10.27 -13.39
C GLU A 141 3.52 11.72 -12.96
N PRO A 142 4.03 12.12 -11.78
CA PRO A 142 4.00 13.51 -11.36
C PRO A 142 4.88 14.37 -12.30
N GLU A 143 4.44 15.59 -12.59
CA GLU A 143 5.24 16.52 -13.42
C GLU A 143 6.45 17.05 -12.65
N GLN A 144 6.39 17.08 -11.32
CA GLN A 144 7.46 17.48 -10.41
C GLN A 144 7.35 16.69 -9.09
N ASP A 145 8.43 16.67 -8.32
CA ASP A 145 8.43 16.04 -7.01
C ASP A 145 7.62 16.82 -5.96
N ALA A 146 7.37 16.20 -4.81
CA ALA A 146 6.57 16.79 -3.74
C ALA A 146 7.20 18.07 -3.16
N ALA A 147 8.53 18.18 -3.16
CA ALA A 147 9.24 19.36 -2.64
C ALA A 147 9.05 20.56 -3.57
N ALA A 148 9.14 20.36 -4.88
CA ALA A 148 8.85 21.39 -5.88
C ALA A 148 7.39 21.85 -5.81
N GLY A 149 6.44 20.91 -5.66
CA GLY A 149 5.02 21.24 -5.46
C GLY A 149 4.78 22.08 -4.20
N ALA A 150 5.40 21.73 -3.08
CA ALA A 150 5.32 22.50 -1.85
C ALA A 150 5.88 23.93 -2.01
N LEU A 151 7.01 24.06 -2.74
CA LEU A 151 7.59 25.38 -3.04
C LEU A 151 6.68 26.24 -3.92
N MET A 152 5.99 25.66 -4.89
CA MET A 152 5.01 26.36 -5.72
C MET A 152 3.85 26.89 -4.87
N LEU A 153 3.26 26.05 -4.03
CA LEU A 153 2.18 26.47 -3.11
C LEU A 153 2.64 27.58 -2.15
N ALA A 154 3.85 27.48 -1.59
CA ALA A 154 4.39 28.52 -0.72
C ALA A 154 4.55 29.88 -1.44
N LYS A 155 4.91 29.87 -2.72
CA LYS A 155 5.01 31.12 -3.53
C LYS A 155 3.65 31.75 -3.84
N GLU A 156 2.59 30.95 -3.98
CA GLU A 156 1.23 31.46 -4.20
C GLU A 156 0.60 32.08 -2.94
N MET A 157 1.16 31.77 -1.76
CA MET A 157 0.69 32.29 -0.47
C MET A 157 1.38 33.59 -0.03
N LEU A 158 2.39 34.07 -0.78
CA LEU A 158 3.13 35.31 -0.55
C LEU A 158 2.61 36.44 -1.42
#